data_bce84f2788d76a79bca125567c9412e5
#
_entry.id   bce84f2788d76a79bca125567c9412e5
#
_cell.length_a   1.000
_cell.length_b   1.000
_cell.length_c   1.000
_cell.angle_alpha   90.00
_cell.angle_beta   90.00
_cell.angle_gamma   90.00
#
_symmetry.space_group_name_H-M   'P 1'
#
loop_
_entity.id
_entity.type
_entity.pdbx_description
1 polymer ?
#
loop_
_entity_poly.entity_id
_entity_poly.type
_entity_poly.pdbx_seq_one_letter_code
_entity_poly.pdbx_strand_id
1 'polypeptide(L)'
;NCISRDVLDSQGEESKIEFIDDQMYQVFSRYVEIDGEPYVMEMIKELDERTLLDSEGYEKLLSHLTVYNEKLYKDALTGAYNRRFYEDEVKDMNGPAGVAVIDLDDFKIYNDTYGHHAGDLVLETAADIIRRYVRKSDMLIRYGGDEFLLILPDIQSDIFAAKLKMIQERIYEATIAGYNRLQMSVSIGGVMFNSGDIKEAVSRADKLMYRAKKRKNMVVTEWDVKDNPKKAPEEESEDLRQQILIVDDSEMNR
;
A
#
# COMPACT_ATOMS: atom_id res chain seq x y z
N ASN A 1 10.46 1.52 -18.78
CA ASN A 1 11.57 0.67 -19.24
C ASN A 1 11.53 0.61 -20.76
N CYS A 2 12.69 0.81 -21.41
CA CYS A 2 12.78 0.73 -22.86
C CYS A 2 13.00 -0.74 -23.24
N ILE A 3 11.96 -1.38 -23.76
CA ILE A 3 11.97 -2.78 -24.23
C ILE A 3 13.11 -3.04 -25.23
N SER A 4 13.47 -2.04 -26.04
CA SER A 4 14.55 -2.12 -27.03
C SER A 4 15.91 -2.39 -26.39
N ARG A 5 16.15 -1.89 -25.16
CA ARG A 5 17.38 -2.12 -24.44
C ARG A 5 17.46 -3.56 -23.91
N ASP A 6 16.34 -4.05 -23.37
CA ASP A 6 16.26 -5.41 -22.85
C ASP A 6 16.43 -6.43 -23.99
N VAL A 7 15.91 -6.14 -25.19
CA VAL A 7 16.04 -6.96 -26.40
C VAL A 7 17.48 -6.95 -26.95
N LEU A 8 18.17 -5.81 -26.90
CA LEU A 8 19.59 -5.73 -27.26
C LEU A 8 20.47 -6.57 -26.34
N ASP A 9 20.21 -6.49 -25.03
CA ASP A 9 21.00 -7.19 -24.02
C ASP A 9 20.74 -8.72 -24.04
N SER A 10 19.47 -9.13 -24.28
CA SER A 10 19.08 -10.56 -24.33
C SER A 10 19.28 -11.21 -25.71
N GLN A 11 19.49 -10.44 -26.78
CA GLN A 11 19.49 -10.89 -28.18
C GLN A 11 18.23 -11.69 -28.56
N GLY A 12 17.10 -11.36 -27.95
CA GLY A 12 15.83 -12.06 -28.05
C GLY A 12 14.74 -11.26 -28.76
N GLU A 13 13.50 -11.57 -28.39
CA GLU A 13 12.32 -10.81 -28.79
C GLU A 13 11.45 -10.56 -27.57
N GLU A 14 10.82 -9.39 -27.53
CA GLU A 14 9.86 -9.00 -26.52
C GLU A 14 8.69 -8.24 -27.11
N SER A 15 7.57 -8.26 -26.42
CA SER A 15 6.40 -7.44 -26.79
C SER A 15 5.80 -6.75 -25.57
N LYS A 16 5.27 -5.56 -25.81
CA LYS A 16 4.53 -4.80 -24.81
C LYS A 16 3.28 -4.18 -25.41
N ILE A 17 2.33 -3.80 -24.57
CA ILE A 17 1.19 -2.99 -24.97
C ILE A 17 1.42 -1.57 -24.44
N GLU A 18 1.20 -0.58 -25.27
CA GLU A 18 1.23 0.84 -24.92
C GLU A 18 -0.11 1.49 -25.24
N PHE A 19 -0.49 2.44 -24.40
CA PHE A 19 -1.64 3.30 -24.60
C PHE A 19 -1.13 4.69 -25.01
N ILE A 20 -1.52 5.15 -26.19
CA ILE A 20 -1.14 6.45 -26.73
C ILE A 20 -2.43 7.11 -27.23
N ASP A 21 -2.78 8.28 -26.70
CA ASP A 21 -3.97 9.07 -27.07
C ASP A 21 -5.27 8.24 -27.07
N ASP A 22 -5.52 7.49 -25.97
CA ASP A 22 -6.66 6.58 -25.79
C ASP A 22 -6.75 5.41 -26.78
N GLN A 23 -5.70 5.19 -27.57
CA GLN A 23 -5.58 4.04 -28.46
C GLN A 23 -4.55 3.04 -27.95
N MET A 24 -4.80 1.77 -28.24
CA MET A 24 -3.99 0.64 -27.77
C MET A 24 -3.08 0.16 -28.89
N TYR A 25 -1.79 0.06 -28.60
CA TYR A 25 -0.77 -0.42 -29.54
C TYR A 25 -0.02 -1.60 -28.95
N GLN A 26 0.21 -2.61 -29.77
CA GLN A 26 1.16 -3.68 -29.47
C GLN A 26 2.49 -3.37 -30.15
N VAL A 27 3.55 -3.27 -29.34
CA VAL A 27 4.92 -3.04 -29.81
C VAL A 27 5.68 -4.35 -29.70
N PHE A 28 6.14 -4.89 -30.83
CA PHE A 28 7.02 -6.04 -30.91
C PHE A 28 8.44 -5.54 -31.17
N SER A 29 9.37 -5.93 -30.34
CA SER A 29 10.78 -5.60 -30.49
C SER A 29 11.57 -6.90 -30.64
N ARG A 30 12.42 -6.98 -31.68
CA ARG A 30 13.24 -8.15 -31.98
C ARG A 30 14.68 -7.74 -32.31
N TYR A 31 15.61 -8.48 -31.72
CA TYR A 31 17.03 -8.38 -32.10
C TYR A 31 17.23 -8.81 -33.56
N VAL A 32 17.96 -8.02 -34.32
CA VAL A 32 18.39 -8.34 -35.68
C VAL A 32 19.84 -7.92 -35.85
N GLU A 33 20.58 -8.66 -36.66
CA GLU A 33 21.95 -8.31 -37.05
C GLU A 33 21.98 -7.96 -38.52
N ILE A 34 22.53 -6.81 -38.88
CA ILE A 34 22.66 -6.34 -40.25
C ILE A 34 24.11 -5.93 -40.45
N ASP A 35 24.77 -6.58 -41.38
CA ASP A 35 26.18 -6.34 -41.69
C ASP A 35 27.14 -6.49 -40.52
N GLY A 36 26.81 -7.38 -39.55
CA GLY A 36 27.57 -7.62 -38.33
C GLY A 36 27.34 -6.61 -37.21
N GLU A 37 26.42 -5.67 -37.40
CA GLU A 37 26.06 -4.68 -36.38
C GLU A 37 24.68 -5.01 -35.74
N PRO A 38 24.54 -4.85 -34.43
CA PRO A 38 23.30 -5.16 -33.71
C PRO A 38 22.26 -4.04 -33.85
N TYR A 39 21.02 -4.42 -34.15
CA TYR A 39 19.86 -3.53 -34.21
C TYR A 39 18.66 -4.13 -33.46
N VAL A 40 17.71 -3.26 -33.10
CA VAL A 40 16.37 -3.70 -32.68
C VAL A 40 15.38 -3.26 -33.75
N MET A 41 14.67 -4.23 -34.28
CA MET A 41 13.52 -3.98 -35.14
C MET A 41 12.27 -3.85 -34.30
N GLU A 42 11.56 -2.74 -34.40
CA GLU A 42 10.28 -2.54 -33.74
C GLU A 42 9.15 -2.55 -34.74
N MET A 43 8.11 -3.32 -34.43
CA MET A 43 6.86 -3.33 -35.18
C MET A 43 5.74 -2.87 -34.23
N ILE A 44 5.04 -1.83 -34.64
CA ILE A 44 3.93 -1.26 -33.89
C ILE A 44 2.64 -1.64 -34.60
N LYS A 45 1.75 -2.31 -33.90
CA LYS A 45 0.44 -2.72 -34.38
C LYS A 45 -0.64 -2.07 -33.55
N GLU A 46 -1.55 -1.32 -34.17
CA GLU A 46 -2.76 -0.85 -33.50
C GLU A 46 -3.69 -2.04 -33.21
N LEU A 47 -4.20 -2.11 -31.99
CA LEU A 47 -5.13 -3.12 -31.54
C LEU A 47 -6.55 -2.57 -31.67
N ASP A 48 -7.22 -2.91 -32.77
CA ASP A 48 -8.62 -2.60 -32.97
C ASP A 48 -9.55 -3.65 -32.30
N GLU A 49 -10.85 -3.34 -32.24
CA GLU A 49 -11.85 -4.25 -31.65
C GLU A 49 -11.88 -5.65 -32.31
N ARG A 50 -11.48 -5.76 -33.57
CA ARG A 50 -11.45 -7.03 -34.29
C ARG A 50 -10.25 -7.91 -33.92
N THR A 51 -9.13 -7.29 -33.61
CA THR A 51 -7.92 -7.99 -33.13
C THR A 51 -8.12 -8.55 -31.73
N LEU A 52 -8.99 -7.91 -30.91
CA LEU A 52 -9.33 -8.36 -29.57
C LEU A 52 -10.33 -9.53 -29.52
N LEU A 53 -10.98 -9.87 -30.64
CA LEU A 53 -11.93 -10.97 -30.74
C LEU A 53 -11.26 -12.35 -30.94
N ASP A 54 -9.95 -12.39 -31.17
CA ASP A 54 -9.18 -13.62 -31.16
C ASP A 54 -8.89 -14.05 -29.72
N SER A 55 -9.22 -15.29 -29.35
CA SER A 55 -9.09 -15.80 -27.99
C SER A 55 -7.66 -15.69 -27.44
N GLU A 56 -6.66 -15.88 -28.28
CA GLU A 56 -5.25 -15.76 -27.89
C GLU A 56 -4.82 -14.30 -27.66
N GLY A 57 -5.31 -13.38 -28.46
CA GLY A 57 -5.10 -11.94 -28.30
C GLY A 57 -5.74 -11.41 -27.03
N TYR A 58 -6.96 -11.86 -26.73
CA TYR A 58 -7.69 -11.48 -25.52
C TYR A 58 -7.02 -11.98 -24.23
N GLU A 59 -6.56 -13.23 -24.20
CA GLU A 59 -5.83 -13.77 -23.04
C GLU A 59 -4.49 -13.04 -22.80
N LYS A 60 -3.76 -12.75 -23.87
CA LYS A 60 -2.53 -11.93 -23.78
C LYS A 60 -2.82 -10.52 -23.27
N LEU A 61 -3.85 -9.87 -23.76
CA LEU A 61 -4.28 -8.56 -23.29
C LEU A 61 -4.64 -8.59 -21.80
N LEU A 62 -5.47 -9.54 -21.38
CA LEU A 62 -5.84 -9.69 -19.97
C LEU A 62 -4.62 -9.91 -19.08
N SER A 63 -3.67 -10.75 -19.52
CA SER A 63 -2.44 -10.98 -18.77
C SER A 63 -1.59 -9.71 -18.64
N HIS A 64 -1.45 -8.93 -19.71
CA HIS A 64 -0.72 -7.66 -19.68
C HIS A 64 -1.42 -6.60 -18.82
N LEU A 65 -2.75 -6.50 -18.89
CA LEU A 65 -3.52 -5.59 -18.03
C LEU A 65 -3.39 -5.97 -16.55
N THR A 66 -3.39 -7.26 -16.24
CA THR A 66 -3.17 -7.76 -14.89
C THR A 66 -1.78 -7.39 -14.37
N VAL A 67 -0.74 -7.67 -15.15
CA VAL A 67 0.64 -7.29 -14.81
C VAL A 67 0.82 -5.78 -14.70
N TYR A 68 0.17 -5.01 -15.58
CA TYR A 68 0.21 -3.55 -15.53
C TYR A 68 -0.47 -3.01 -14.27
N ASN A 69 -1.67 -3.52 -13.93
CA ASN A 69 -2.37 -3.16 -12.70
C ASN A 69 -1.59 -3.55 -11.44
N GLU A 70 -0.94 -4.72 -11.44
CA GLU A 70 -0.06 -5.10 -10.33
C GLU A 70 1.11 -4.14 -10.17
N LYS A 71 1.80 -3.78 -11.25
CA LYS A 71 2.90 -2.80 -11.22
C LYS A 71 2.43 -1.39 -10.82
N LEU A 72 1.21 -1.01 -11.21
CA LEU A 72 0.67 0.32 -10.95
C LEU A 72 0.19 0.48 -9.52
N TYR A 73 -0.49 -0.53 -8.97
CA TYR A 73 -1.26 -0.44 -7.75
C TYR A 73 -0.72 -1.27 -6.58
N LYS A 74 0.31 -2.09 -6.79
CA LYS A 74 0.93 -2.86 -5.71
C LYS A 74 2.19 -2.19 -5.16
N ASP A 75 2.37 -2.28 -3.86
CA ASP A 75 3.61 -1.98 -3.18
C ASP A 75 4.60 -3.13 -3.40
N ALA A 76 5.76 -2.82 -3.94
CA ALA A 76 6.73 -3.84 -4.37
C ALA A 76 7.31 -4.66 -3.21
N LEU A 77 7.38 -4.09 -2.01
CA LEU A 77 7.90 -4.77 -0.83
C LEU A 77 6.84 -5.69 -0.22
N THR A 78 5.70 -5.13 0.10
CA THR A 78 4.67 -5.83 0.91
C THR A 78 3.64 -6.57 0.07
N GLY A 79 3.52 -6.27 -1.24
CA GLY A 79 2.45 -6.76 -2.10
C GLY A 79 1.03 -6.27 -1.72
N ALA A 80 0.91 -5.40 -0.71
CA ALA A 80 -0.31 -4.66 -0.44
C ALA A 80 -0.62 -3.70 -1.59
N TYR A 81 -1.81 -3.14 -1.65
CA TYR A 81 -2.03 -2.02 -2.54
C TYR A 81 -1.16 -0.82 -2.10
N ASN A 82 -0.76 0.03 -3.02
CA ASN A 82 -0.02 1.24 -2.73
C ASN A 82 -0.95 2.44 -2.54
N ARG A 83 -0.40 3.59 -2.13
CA ARG A 83 -1.16 4.82 -1.94
C ARG A 83 -1.88 5.29 -3.21
N ARG A 84 -1.31 5.04 -4.39
CA ARG A 84 -1.94 5.40 -5.66
C ARG A 84 -3.27 4.66 -5.86
N PHE A 85 -3.36 3.39 -5.49
CA PHE A 85 -4.62 2.64 -5.50
C PHE A 85 -5.70 3.32 -4.66
N TYR A 86 -5.34 3.85 -3.47
CA TYR A 86 -6.29 4.60 -2.67
C TYR A 86 -6.80 5.85 -3.38
N GLU A 87 -5.89 6.62 -4.00
CA GLU A 87 -6.26 7.87 -4.67
C GLU A 87 -7.10 7.66 -5.93
N ASP A 88 -6.86 6.57 -6.66
CA ASP A 88 -7.53 6.32 -7.93
C ASP A 88 -8.82 5.50 -7.77
N GLU A 89 -8.86 4.51 -6.85
CA GLU A 89 -9.93 3.51 -6.79
C GLU A 89 -10.79 3.60 -5.52
N VAL A 90 -10.24 4.12 -4.42
CA VAL A 90 -10.88 4.01 -3.10
C VAL A 90 -11.47 5.31 -2.61
N LYS A 91 -10.85 6.44 -2.90
CA LYS A 91 -11.26 7.76 -2.35
C LYS A 91 -12.71 8.14 -2.67
N ASP A 92 -13.25 7.64 -3.78
CA ASP A 92 -14.62 7.89 -4.23
C ASP A 92 -15.56 6.68 -3.97
N MET A 93 -15.09 5.72 -3.15
CA MET A 93 -15.86 4.53 -2.80
C MET A 93 -17.14 4.91 -2.06
N ASN A 94 -18.25 4.30 -2.46
CA ASN A 94 -19.55 4.40 -1.82
C ASN A 94 -19.95 3.04 -1.22
N GLY A 95 -20.70 3.09 -0.12
CA GLY A 95 -21.21 1.90 0.55
C GLY A 95 -20.57 1.65 1.91
N PRO A 96 -21.20 0.80 2.73
CA PRO A 96 -20.75 0.56 4.10
C PRO A 96 -19.43 -0.21 4.12
N ALA A 97 -18.52 0.20 5.00
CA ALA A 97 -17.24 -0.45 5.22
C ALA A 97 -16.71 -0.24 6.64
N GLY A 98 -15.90 -1.16 7.13
CA GLY A 98 -14.98 -0.93 8.22
C GLY A 98 -13.70 -0.30 7.69
N VAL A 99 -13.26 0.80 8.28
CA VAL A 99 -12.04 1.54 7.91
C VAL A 99 -11.09 1.55 9.10
N ALA A 100 -9.88 1.04 8.93
CA ALA A 100 -8.87 1.04 9.98
C ALA A 100 -7.53 1.56 9.48
N VAL A 101 -6.90 2.39 10.30
CA VAL A 101 -5.49 2.80 10.13
C VAL A 101 -4.65 1.97 11.10
N ILE A 102 -3.60 1.37 10.60
CA ILE A 102 -2.67 0.48 11.31
C ILE A 102 -1.28 1.07 11.17
N ASP A 103 -0.58 1.24 12.27
CA ASP A 103 0.78 1.76 12.32
C ASP A 103 1.68 0.81 13.11
N LEU A 104 2.86 0.51 12.60
CA LEU A 104 3.85 -0.30 13.28
C LEU A 104 4.51 0.51 14.41
N ASP A 105 4.39 -0.01 15.63
CA ASP A 105 5.01 0.63 16.79
C ASP A 105 6.54 0.55 16.71
N ASP A 106 7.20 1.66 17.02
CA ASP A 106 8.67 1.73 17.09
C ASP A 106 9.42 1.33 15.81
N PHE A 107 8.78 1.40 14.65
CA PHE A 107 9.37 0.96 13.38
C PHE A 107 10.74 1.61 13.09
N LYS A 108 10.89 2.90 13.42
CA LYS A 108 12.17 3.58 13.31
C LYS A 108 13.25 2.93 14.19
N ILE A 109 12.90 2.49 15.39
CA ILE A 109 13.85 1.82 16.31
C ILE A 109 14.31 0.49 15.72
N TYR A 110 13.42 -0.25 15.04
CA TYR A 110 13.82 -1.49 14.35
C TYR A 110 14.86 -1.19 13.26
N ASN A 111 14.61 -0.19 12.41
CA ASN A 111 15.55 0.23 11.39
C ASN A 111 16.88 0.68 11.96
N ASP A 112 16.87 1.52 13.00
CA ASP A 112 18.06 2.07 13.62
C ASP A 112 18.89 0.99 14.37
N THR A 113 18.22 -0.04 14.91
CA THR A 113 18.87 -1.09 15.72
C THR A 113 19.34 -2.28 14.88
N TYR A 114 18.50 -2.73 13.91
CA TYR A 114 18.72 -3.96 13.15
C TYR A 114 18.96 -3.73 11.66
N GLY A 115 18.92 -2.48 11.21
CA GLY A 115 19.10 -2.09 9.81
C GLY A 115 17.80 -2.17 8.99
N HIS A 116 17.80 -1.52 7.83
CA HIS A 116 16.61 -1.43 6.95
C HIS A 116 16.09 -2.79 6.49
N HIS A 117 16.96 -3.78 6.29
CA HIS A 117 16.54 -5.13 5.93
C HIS A 117 15.63 -5.78 6.99
N ALA A 118 15.90 -5.53 8.28
CA ALA A 118 15.02 -6.00 9.35
C ALA A 118 13.66 -5.27 9.31
N GLY A 119 13.67 -3.96 9.04
CA GLY A 119 12.45 -3.19 8.84
C GLY A 119 11.61 -3.68 7.66
N ASP A 120 12.24 -4.03 6.54
CA ASP A 120 11.56 -4.61 5.38
C ASP A 120 10.88 -5.93 5.75
N LEU A 121 11.55 -6.83 6.46
CA LEU A 121 10.97 -8.08 6.94
C LEU A 121 9.81 -7.87 7.92
N VAL A 122 9.88 -6.83 8.76
CA VAL A 122 8.76 -6.44 9.65
C VAL A 122 7.54 -6.03 8.84
N LEU A 123 7.72 -5.19 7.82
CA LEU A 123 6.65 -4.74 6.93
C LEU A 123 6.03 -5.89 6.14
N GLU A 124 6.85 -6.74 5.54
CA GLU A 124 6.41 -7.93 4.81
C GLU A 124 5.61 -8.87 5.72
N THR A 125 6.15 -9.17 6.92
CA THR A 125 5.50 -10.07 7.87
C THR A 125 4.16 -9.51 8.36
N ALA A 126 4.09 -8.21 8.68
CA ALA A 126 2.85 -7.57 9.09
C ALA A 126 1.79 -7.62 7.98
N ALA A 127 2.17 -7.28 6.75
CA ALA A 127 1.27 -7.34 5.60
C ALA A 127 0.79 -8.78 5.31
N ASP A 128 1.66 -9.77 5.42
CA ASP A 128 1.32 -11.18 5.24
C ASP A 128 0.34 -11.68 6.30
N ILE A 129 0.54 -11.29 7.55
CA ILE A 129 -0.38 -11.62 8.63
C ILE A 129 -1.74 -11.00 8.34
N ILE A 130 -1.83 -9.69 8.06
CA ILE A 130 -3.09 -9.02 7.78
C ILE A 130 -3.83 -9.73 6.63
N ARG A 131 -3.12 -10.04 5.53
CA ARG A 131 -3.71 -10.71 4.36
C ARG A 131 -4.34 -12.06 4.65
N ARG A 132 -3.82 -12.83 5.61
CA ARG A 132 -4.41 -14.13 6.00
C ARG A 132 -5.76 -14.00 6.69
N TYR A 133 -6.07 -12.83 7.23
CA TYR A 133 -7.31 -12.56 7.98
C TYR A 133 -8.32 -11.68 7.23
N VAL A 134 -8.02 -11.34 5.99
CA VAL A 134 -8.89 -10.54 5.12
C VAL A 134 -9.36 -11.33 3.90
N ARG A 135 -10.49 -10.94 3.30
CA ARG A 135 -11.06 -11.55 2.11
C ARG A 135 -10.43 -10.93 0.86
N LYS A 136 -10.69 -11.52 -0.32
CA LYS A 136 -10.28 -10.92 -1.61
C LYS A 136 -10.94 -9.57 -1.89
N SER A 137 -12.15 -9.34 -1.34
CA SER A 137 -12.88 -8.06 -1.44
C SER A 137 -12.33 -6.99 -0.51
N ASP A 138 -11.55 -7.37 0.49
CA ASP A 138 -10.99 -6.46 1.48
C ASP A 138 -9.72 -5.82 0.90
N MET A 139 -9.48 -4.57 1.21
CA MET A 139 -8.36 -3.80 0.65
C MET A 139 -7.34 -3.50 1.74
N LEU A 140 -6.16 -4.10 1.62
CA LEU A 140 -4.99 -3.73 2.42
C LEU A 140 -4.10 -2.82 1.60
N ILE A 141 -3.87 -1.60 2.07
CA ILE A 141 -3.16 -0.54 1.36
C ILE A 141 -1.98 -0.10 2.23
N ARG A 142 -0.77 -0.08 1.70
CA ARG A 142 0.36 0.58 2.33
C ARG A 142 0.26 2.08 2.05
N TYR A 143 -0.18 2.83 3.05
CA TYR A 143 -0.55 4.23 2.92
C TYR A 143 0.64 5.17 3.17
N GLY A 144 1.56 4.76 4.04
CA GLY A 144 2.80 5.46 4.41
C GLY A 144 3.99 4.50 4.51
N GLY A 145 5.08 4.94 5.12
CA GLY A 145 6.28 4.13 5.33
C GLY A 145 6.00 2.87 6.13
N ASP A 146 5.42 3.03 7.30
CA ASP A 146 5.05 2.01 8.30
C ASP A 146 3.54 1.96 8.57
N GLU A 147 2.76 2.69 7.78
CA GLU A 147 1.31 2.80 7.94
C GLU A 147 0.55 1.99 6.89
N PHE A 148 -0.45 1.25 7.34
CA PHE A 148 -1.39 0.54 6.49
C PHE A 148 -2.80 1.06 6.70
N LEU A 149 -3.55 1.16 5.61
CA LEU A 149 -4.99 1.39 5.61
C LEU A 149 -5.69 0.09 5.25
N LEU A 150 -6.63 -0.34 6.08
CA LEU A 150 -7.44 -1.54 5.87
C LEU A 150 -8.90 -1.13 5.69
N ILE A 151 -9.49 -1.53 4.57
CA ILE A 151 -10.89 -1.27 4.25
C ILE A 151 -11.59 -2.60 4.02
N LEU A 152 -12.66 -2.81 4.76
CA LEU A 152 -13.45 -4.03 4.79
C LEU A 152 -14.88 -3.73 4.36
N PRO A 153 -15.23 -3.85 3.06
CA PRO A 153 -16.59 -3.62 2.58
C PRO A 153 -17.59 -4.56 3.24
N ASP A 154 -18.80 -4.06 3.48
CA ASP A 154 -19.97 -4.83 3.95
C ASP A 154 -19.69 -5.67 5.22
N ILE A 155 -18.88 -5.16 6.15
CA ILE A 155 -18.58 -5.82 7.41
C ILE A 155 -19.50 -5.30 8.52
N GLN A 156 -19.91 -6.17 9.43
CA GLN A 156 -20.62 -5.80 10.65
C GLN A 156 -19.63 -5.28 11.73
N SER A 157 -20.09 -4.36 12.56
CA SER A 157 -19.26 -3.63 13.51
C SER A 157 -18.56 -4.53 14.56
N ASP A 158 -19.28 -5.54 15.04
CA ASP A 158 -18.74 -6.51 16.03
C ASP A 158 -17.69 -7.43 15.39
N ILE A 159 -17.93 -7.88 14.17
CA ILE A 159 -16.97 -8.69 13.39
C ILE A 159 -15.73 -7.84 13.04
N PHE A 160 -15.94 -6.57 12.68
CA PHE A 160 -14.86 -5.64 12.40
C PHE A 160 -13.93 -5.46 13.61
N ALA A 161 -14.51 -5.11 14.78
CA ALA A 161 -13.74 -4.92 16.01
C ALA A 161 -12.97 -6.20 16.42
N ALA A 162 -13.64 -7.37 16.36
CA ALA A 162 -13.01 -8.66 16.64
C ALA A 162 -11.86 -8.97 15.67
N LYS A 163 -12.03 -8.67 14.37
CA LYS A 163 -11.01 -8.86 13.34
C LYS A 163 -9.78 -7.98 13.59
N LEU A 164 -9.96 -6.70 13.91
CA LEU A 164 -8.85 -5.80 14.22
C LEU A 164 -8.05 -6.30 15.42
N LYS A 165 -8.74 -6.74 16.47
CA LYS A 165 -8.10 -7.30 17.67
C LYS A 165 -7.31 -8.56 17.36
N MET A 166 -7.91 -9.48 16.58
CA MET A 166 -7.22 -10.69 16.15
C MET A 166 -5.96 -10.37 15.32
N ILE A 167 -6.04 -9.43 14.38
CA ILE A 167 -4.88 -9.00 13.58
C ILE A 167 -3.77 -8.47 14.49
N GLN A 168 -4.11 -7.60 15.45
CA GLN A 168 -3.15 -7.04 16.40
C GLN A 168 -2.48 -8.15 17.24
N GLU A 169 -3.25 -9.09 17.78
CA GLU A 169 -2.73 -10.22 18.56
C GLU A 169 -1.79 -11.10 17.72
N ARG A 170 -2.14 -11.40 16.47
CA ARG A 170 -1.32 -12.23 15.57
C ARG A 170 -0.03 -11.56 15.16
N ILE A 171 -0.04 -10.25 14.96
CA ILE A 171 1.20 -9.49 14.70
C ILE A 171 2.09 -9.52 15.94
N TYR A 172 1.52 -9.36 17.13
CA TYR A 172 2.27 -9.40 18.38
C TYR A 172 2.89 -10.78 18.68
N GLU A 173 2.21 -11.87 18.34
CA GLU A 173 2.69 -13.25 18.52
C GLU A 173 3.72 -13.67 17.45
N ALA A 174 3.85 -12.90 16.36
CA ALA A 174 4.71 -13.28 15.26
C ALA A 174 6.20 -13.15 15.58
N THR A 175 6.97 -14.04 14.98
CA THR A 175 8.45 -13.99 15.02
C THR A 175 9.01 -13.63 13.66
N ILE A 176 10.05 -12.82 13.63
CA ILE A 176 10.77 -12.45 12.41
C ILE A 176 11.92 -13.44 12.20
N ALA A 177 11.96 -14.06 11.01
CA ALA A 177 13.01 -14.98 10.65
C ALA A 177 14.41 -14.30 10.74
N GLY A 178 15.31 -14.93 11.47
CA GLY A 178 16.65 -14.38 11.73
C GLY A 178 16.75 -13.35 12.86
N TYR A 179 15.61 -12.91 13.44
CA TYR A 179 15.56 -11.91 14.49
C TYR A 179 14.73 -12.35 15.70
N ASN A 180 15.11 -13.42 16.37
CA ASN A 180 14.34 -14.08 17.46
C ASN A 180 14.01 -13.17 18.65
N ARG A 181 14.65 -12.01 18.78
CA ARG A 181 14.40 -11.05 19.87
C ARG A 181 13.57 -9.84 19.42
N LEU A 182 13.23 -9.76 18.13
CA LEU A 182 12.44 -8.68 17.60
C LEU A 182 10.97 -9.05 17.74
N GLN A 183 10.25 -8.34 18.59
CA GLN A 183 8.81 -8.47 18.76
C GLN A 183 8.12 -7.29 18.09
N MET A 184 7.23 -7.58 17.15
CA MET A 184 6.43 -6.55 16.48
C MET A 184 5.22 -6.20 17.30
N SER A 185 4.78 -4.94 17.24
CA SER A 185 3.47 -4.53 17.67
C SER A 185 2.89 -3.46 16.75
N VAL A 186 1.58 -3.31 16.79
CA VAL A 186 0.83 -2.34 16.00
C VAL A 186 -0.16 -1.57 16.85
N SER A 187 -0.33 -0.31 16.51
CA SER A 187 -1.42 0.53 16.99
C SER A 187 -2.47 0.67 15.90
N ILE A 188 -3.73 0.38 16.24
CA ILE A 188 -4.83 0.33 15.27
C ILE A 188 -5.94 1.26 15.71
N GLY A 189 -6.41 2.12 14.80
CA GLY A 189 -7.63 2.89 14.96
C GLY A 189 -8.70 2.43 13.97
N GLY A 190 -9.92 2.16 14.43
CA GLY A 190 -10.99 1.63 13.59
C GLY A 190 -12.32 2.35 13.73
N VAL A 191 -12.98 2.62 12.59
CA VAL A 191 -14.32 3.25 12.52
C VAL A 191 -15.19 2.54 11.48
N MET A 192 -16.52 2.69 11.61
CA MET A 192 -17.43 2.34 10.53
C MET A 192 -17.66 3.54 9.62
N PHE A 193 -17.68 3.25 8.34
CA PHE A 193 -18.09 4.14 7.26
C PHE A 193 -19.40 3.61 6.68
N ASN A 194 -20.41 4.45 6.58
CA ASN A 194 -21.70 4.06 6.03
C ASN A 194 -21.98 4.77 4.68
N SER A 195 -21.64 6.05 4.61
CA SER A 195 -21.83 6.87 3.40
C SER A 195 -21.09 8.21 3.57
N GLY A 196 -20.89 8.94 2.48
CA GLY A 196 -20.22 10.25 2.48
C GLY A 196 -18.79 10.17 1.96
N ASP A 197 -17.92 11.03 2.45
CA ASP A 197 -16.50 11.05 2.06
C ASP A 197 -15.70 10.06 2.93
N ILE A 198 -15.15 9.03 2.30
CA ILE A 198 -14.32 8.03 2.99
C ILE A 198 -13.06 8.65 3.63
N LYS A 199 -12.59 9.81 3.13
CA LYS A 199 -11.46 10.54 3.72
C LYS A 199 -11.76 10.99 5.16
N GLU A 200 -13.02 11.31 5.46
CA GLU A 200 -13.42 11.64 6.83
C GLU A 200 -13.34 10.42 7.75
N ALA A 201 -13.72 9.24 7.23
CA ALA A 201 -13.58 7.98 7.98
C ALA A 201 -12.11 7.64 8.22
N VAL A 202 -11.25 7.78 7.20
CA VAL A 202 -9.80 7.60 7.35
C VAL A 202 -9.23 8.57 8.39
N SER A 203 -9.59 9.85 8.34
CA SER A 203 -9.13 10.84 9.33
C SER A 203 -9.61 10.52 10.75
N ARG A 204 -10.84 10.00 10.92
CA ARG A 204 -11.32 9.55 12.23
C ARG A 204 -10.57 8.32 12.73
N ALA A 205 -10.31 7.35 11.86
CA ALA A 205 -9.53 6.16 12.18
C ALA A 205 -8.10 6.51 12.56
N ASP A 206 -7.46 7.44 11.85
CA ASP A 206 -6.13 7.97 12.17
C ASP A 206 -6.06 8.58 13.58
N LYS A 207 -7.03 9.41 13.95
CA LYS A 207 -7.11 9.97 15.31
C LYS A 207 -7.22 8.88 16.39
N LEU A 208 -7.93 7.78 16.12
CA LEU A 208 -8.03 6.66 17.03
C LEU A 208 -6.73 5.85 17.07
N MET A 209 -6.07 5.64 15.94
CA MET A 209 -4.75 5.01 15.86
C MET A 209 -3.71 5.81 16.68
N TYR A 210 -3.71 7.14 16.56
CA TYR A 210 -2.84 7.97 17.38
C TYR A 210 -3.12 7.84 18.91
N ARG A 211 -4.38 7.62 19.32
CA ARG A 211 -4.71 7.29 20.72
C ARG A 211 -4.16 5.91 21.11
N ALA A 212 -4.29 4.91 20.23
CA ALA A 212 -3.71 3.58 20.45
C ALA A 212 -2.18 3.67 20.62
N LYS A 213 -1.52 4.49 19.80
CA LYS A 213 -0.05 4.68 19.80
C LYS A 213 0.52 5.22 21.10
N LYS A 214 -0.27 5.92 21.92
CA LYS A 214 0.13 6.36 23.27
C LYS A 214 0.38 5.20 24.25
N ARG A 215 -0.24 4.04 24.03
CA ARG A 215 -0.09 2.83 24.84
C ARG A 215 0.65 1.72 24.14
N LYS A 216 0.73 1.80 22.79
CA LYS A 216 1.25 0.79 21.87
C LYS A 216 0.52 -0.55 21.98
N ASN A 217 0.70 -1.39 20.95
CA ASN A 217 0.12 -2.73 20.90
C ASN A 217 -1.38 -2.75 21.23
N MET A 218 -2.16 -1.85 20.61
CA MET A 218 -3.54 -1.59 21.01
C MET A 218 -4.44 -1.33 19.81
N VAL A 219 -5.68 -1.77 19.94
CA VAL A 219 -6.79 -1.38 19.05
C VAL A 219 -7.68 -0.39 19.77
N VAL A 220 -8.03 0.71 19.12
CA VAL A 220 -9.02 1.68 19.60
C VAL A 220 -10.07 1.87 18.51
N THR A 221 -11.32 1.63 18.85
CA THR A 221 -12.46 1.82 17.96
C THR A 221 -13.33 2.98 18.43
N GLU A 222 -14.24 3.44 17.58
CA GLU A 222 -15.18 4.51 17.95
C GLU A 222 -16.14 4.11 19.09
N TRP A 223 -16.34 2.81 19.32
CA TRP A 223 -17.16 2.32 20.46
C TRP A 223 -16.41 2.43 21.80
N ASP A 224 -15.10 2.17 21.80
CA ASP A 224 -14.28 2.31 23.01
C ASP A 224 -14.30 3.73 23.58
N VAL A 225 -14.50 4.71 22.69
CA VAL A 225 -14.57 6.13 23.07
C VAL A 225 -15.96 6.51 23.57
N LYS A 226 -17.03 5.94 22.99
CA LYS A 226 -18.43 6.20 23.40
C LYS A 226 -18.76 5.59 24.76
N ASP A 227 -18.27 4.37 25.01
CA ASP A 227 -18.59 3.63 26.24
C ASP A 227 -17.76 4.06 27.46
N ASN A 228 -16.66 4.78 27.28
CA ASN A 228 -15.80 5.21 28.36
C ASN A 228 -15.13 6.57 28.12
N PRO A 229 -15.89 7.69 28.19
CA PRO A 229 -15.36 9.02 27.93
C PRO A 229 -14.23 9.43 28.91
N LYS A 230 -14.07 8.75 30.06
CA LYS A 230 -12.98 8.98 31.02
C LYS A 230 -11.67 8.24 30.66
N LYS A 231 -11.66 7.35 29.65
CA LYS A 231 -10.45 6.73 29.11
C LYS A 231 -9.87 7.51 27.92
N ALA A 232 -10.55 8.56 27.46
CA ALA A 232 -9.97 9.47 26.49
C ALA A 232 -8.87 10.28 27.21
N PRO A 233 -7.62 10.27 26.74
CA PRO A 233 -6.65 11.25 27.20
C PRO A 233 -7.21 12.64 26.88
N GLU A 234 -7.13 13.56 27.85
CA GLU A 234 -7.55 14.94 27.69
C GLU A 234 -6.95 15.51 26.39
N GLU A 235 -7.78 16.23 25.64
CA GLU A 235 -7.35 17.03 24.48
C GLU A 235 -6.37 18.07 25.00
N GLU A 236 -5.08 17.80 24.91
CA GLU A 236 -4.08 18.88 24.96
C GLU A 236 -4.31 19.74 23.74
N SER A 237 -4.65 20.99 24.01
CA SER A 237 -4.94 22.06 23.06
C SER A 237 -3.96 22.06 21.88
N GLU A 238 -4.49 22.27 20.68
CA GLU A 238 -3.80 22.37 19.37
C GLU A 238 -2.70 23.47 19.29
N ASP A 239 -2.26 24.04 20.40
CA ASP A 239 -1.42 25.26 20.42
C ASP A 239 0.11 24.96 20.44
N LEU A 240 0.53 23.71 20.29
CA LEU A 240 1.96 23.34 20.30
C LEU A 240 2.55 22.95 18.93
N ARG A 241 1.81 23.14 17.82
CA ARG A 241 2.29 22.72 16.48
C ARG A 241 3.03 23.78 15.68
N GLN A 242 3.31 24.96 16.24
CA GLN A 242 4.07 26.01 15.51
C GLN A 242 5.13 26.65 16.38
N GLN A 243 6.15 25.90 16.76
CA GLN A 243 7.47 26.48 17.02
C GLN A 243 8.47 25.82 16.08
N ILE A 244 8.48 26.27 14.83
CA ILE A 244 9.60 26.05 13.93
C ILE A 244 10.71 26.99 14.42
N LEU A 245 11.71 26.44 15.08
CA LEU A 245 12.93 27.15 15.38
C LEU A 245 13.71 27.29 14.06
N ILE A 246 13.59 28.43 13.40
CA ILE A 246 14.49 28.77 12.28
C ILE A 246 15.80 29.20 12.93
N VAL A 247 16.79 28.29 12.90
CA VAL A 247 18.18 28.63 13.20
C VAL A 247 18.77 29.21 11.92
N ASP A 248 18.95 30.53 11.88
CA ASP A 248 19.64 31.23 10.80
C ASP A 248 21.14 31.12 11.00
N ASP A 249 21.84 30.45 10.07
CA ASP A 249 23.32 30.23 10.09
C ASP A 249 24.12 31.47 9.69
N SER A 250 23.55 32.67 9.73
CA SER A 250 24.21 33.89 9.21
C SER A 250 25.15 34.61 10.17
N GLU A 251 25.47 34.11 11.36
CA GLU A 251 26.40 34.74 12.31
C GLU A 251 27.69 33.97 12.62
N MET A 252 28.21 33.17 11.70
CA MET A 252 29.56 32.60 11.88
C MET A 252 30.56 33.09 10.81
N ASN A 253 30.64 34.41 10.63
CA ASN A 253 31.78 35.02 9.95
C ASN A 253 31.95 36.48 10.45
N ARG A 254 32.57 36.61 11.61
CA ARG A 254 33.42 37.77 11.99
C ARG A 254 34.45 37.35 12.99
#